data_d38634002a724fc8554ce8af1c2de360
#
_entry.id   d38634002a724fc8554ce8af1c2de360
#
_cell.length_a   1.000
_cell.length_b   1.000
_cell.length_c   1.000
_cell.angle_alpha   90.00
_cell.angle_beta   90.00
_cell.angle_gamma   90.00
#
_symmetry.space_group_name_H-M   'P 1'
#
loop_
_entity.id
_entity.type
_entity.pdbx_description
1 polymer ?
#
loop_
_entity_poly.entity_id
_entity_poly.type
_entity_poly.pdbx_seq_one_letter_code
_entity_poly.pdbx_strand_id
1 'polypeptide(L)'
;FVCSPNPPESDRGAIVWGSGPYTDDSSVCRAGVHAGAITYASGGRVVIEMRPGQEQYVGSVRNGVETEDYGSWGGSFAVVR
;
A
#
# COMPACT_ATOMS: atom_id res chain seq x y z
N PHE A 1 -10.31 -5.91 -1.71
CA PHE A 1 -9.90 -5.44 -3.05
C PHE A 1 -9.31 -6.57 -3.84
N VAL A 2 -9.67 -6.66 -5.10
CA VAL A 2 -9.09 -7.65 -6.02
C VAL A 2 -8.11 -6.94 -6.93
N CYS A 3 -6.88 -7.41 -6.95
CA CYS A 3 -5.80 -6.83 -7.74
C CYS A 3 -5.46 -7.75 -8.89
N SER A 4 -5.48 -7.21 -10.11
CA SER A 4 -5.17 -7.97 -11.32
C SER A 4 -3.68 -8.33 -11.36
N PRO A 5 -3.32 -9.50 -11.92
CA PRO A 5 -1.92 -9.83 -12.13
C PRO A 5 -1.32 -8.94 -13.22
N ASN A 6 -0.02 -8.69 -13.10
CA ASN A 6 0.74 -7.89 -14.07
C ASN A 6 0.06 -6.58 -14.43
N PRO A 7 -0.21 -5.68 -13.44
CA PRO A 7 -0.90 -4.43 -13.73
C PRO A 7 -0.10 -3.55 -14.69
N PRO A 8 -0.77 -2.65 -15.43
CA PRO A 8 -0.06 -1.72 -16.30
C PRO A 8 0.94 -0.87 -15.51
N GLU A 9 1.98 -0.42 -16.17
CA GLU A 9 3.05 0.36 -15.54
C GLU A 9 2.51 1.63 -14.85
N SER A 10 1.46 2.22 -15.39
CA SER A 10 0.80 3.38 -14.78
C SER A 10 0.25 3.06 -13.38
N ASP A 11 -0.25 1.86 -13.16
CA ASP A 11 -0.73 1.44 -11.85
C ASP A 11 0.42 1.17 -10.89
N ARG A 12 1.55 0.71 -11.42
CA ARG A 12 2.76 0.48 -10.62
C ARG A 12 3.41 1.79 -10.19
N GLY A 13 3.12 2.89 -10.88
CA GLY A 13 3.62 4.21 -10.52
C GLY A 13 2.77 4.94 -9.48
N ALA A 14 1.65 4.38 -9.08
CA ALA A 14 0.80 5.00 -8.07
C ALA A 14 1.52 5.10 -6.73
N ILE A 15 1.35 6.23 -6.05
CA ILE A 15 2.11 6.50 -4.82
C ILE A 15 1.49 5.79 -3.63
N VAL A 16 2.36 5.31 -2.74
CA VAL A 16 2.02 4.77 -1.43
C VAL A 16 2.82 5.51 -0.39
N TRP A 17 2.18 5.94 0.67
CA TRP A 17 2.83 6.59 1.81
C TRP A 17 2.73 5.70 3.03
N GLY A 18 3.87 5.52 3.72
CA GLY A 18 3.94 4.71 4.93
C GLY A 18 4.42 3.30 4.67
N SER A 19 4.45 2.50 5.71
CA SER A 19 4.94 1.12 5.67
C SER A 19 4.05 0.15 6.45
N GLY A 20 2.88 0.62 6.84
CA GLY A 20 1.91 -0.07 7.65
C GLY A 20 1.82 0.56 9.05
N PRO A 21 0.83 1.41 9.30
CA PRO A 21 -0.27 1.73 8.38
C PRO A 21 0.15 2.61 7.21
N TYR A 22 -0.69 2.62 6.19
CA TYR A 22 -0.53 3.45 5.00
C TYR A 22 -1.60 4.54 5.01
N THR A 23 -1.33 5.71 4.40
CA THR A 23 -2.38 6.73 4.25
C THR A 23 -3.56 6.16 3.46
N ASP A 24 -4.78 6.60 3.79
CA ASP A 24 -5.99 6.03 3.18
C ASP A 24 -6.18 6.39 1.70
N ASP A 25 -5.37 7.32 1.19
CA ASP A 25 -5.31 7.64 -0.24
C ASP A 25 -4.18 6.89 -0.98
N SER A 26 -3.45 6.01 -0.28
CA SER A 26 -2.43 5.16 -0.90
C SER A 26 -3.07 4.11 -1.81
N SER A 27 -2.33 3.70 -2.85
CA SER A 27 -2.75 2.60 -3.71
C SER A 27 -2.84 1.30 -2.91
N VAL A 28 -4.03 0.71 -2.84
CA VAL A 28 -4.28 -0.51 -2.08
C VAL A 28 -3.49 -1.68 -2.66
N CYS A 29 -3.47 -1.84 -3.98
CA CYS A 29 -2.77 -2.96 -4.60
C CYS A 29 -1.26 -2.86 -4.43
N ARG A 30 -0.69 -1.66 -4.56
CA ARG A 30 0.74 -1.47 -4.30
C ARG A 30 1.08 -1.68 -2.83
N ALA A 31 0.23 -1.21 -1.93
CA ALA A 31 0.41 -1.46 -0.49
C ALA A 31 0.34 -2.96 -0.19
N GLY A 32 -0.55 -3.68 -0.87
CA GLY A 32 -0.64 -5.13 -0.74
C GLY A 32 0.64 -5.85 -1.16
N VAL A 33 1.28 -5.41 -2.24
CA VAL A 33 2.58 -5.95 -2.66
C VAL A 33 3.66 -5.57 -1.65
N HIS A 34 3.71 -4.32 -1.24
CA HIS A 34 4.67 -3.83 -0.25
C HIS A 34 4.60 -4.64 1.05
N ALA A 35 3.38 -4.90 1.53
CA ALA A 35 3.16 -5.67 2.74
C ALA A 35 3.40 -7.19 2.57
N GLY A 36 3.58 -7.66 1.34
CA GLY A 36 3.81 -9.07 1.06
C GLY A 36 2.55 -9.93 1.01
N ALA A 37 1.37 -9.31 0.91
CA ALA A 37 0.11 -10.04 0.82
C ALA A 37 -0.12 -10.66 -0.56
N ILE A 38 0.33 -9.97 -1.60
CA ILE A 38 0.24 -10.41 -3.00
C ILE A 38 1.54 -10.09 -3.73
N THR A 39 1.68 -10.57 -4.96
CA THR A 39 2.76 -10.16 -5.86
C THR A 39 2.15 -9.54 -7.12
N TYR A 40 2.94 -8.74 -7.83
CA TYR A 40 2.49 -8.20 -9.12
C TYR A 40 2.24 -9.30 -10.13
N ALA A 41 3.04 -10.35 -10.11
CA ALA A 41 2.91 -11.44 -11.09
C ALA A 41 1.62 -12.22 -10.92
N SER A 42 1.17 -12.45 -9.70
CA SER A 42 -0.02 -13.27 -9.44
C SER A 42 -1.27 -12.45 -9.17
N GLY A 43 -1.12 -11.22 -8.71
CA GLY A 43 -2.26 -10.45 -8.22
C GLY A 43 -2.91 -11.14 -7.02
N GLY A 44 -4.16 -10.87 -6.81
CA GLY A 44 -4.93 -11.54 -5.76
C GLY A 44 -5.80 -10.58 -4.96
N ARG A 45 -6.32 -11.10 -3.86
CA ARG A 45 -7.18 -10.34 -2.97
C ARG A 45 -6.36 -9.67 -1.88
N VAL A 46 -6.59 -8.38 -1.70
CA VAL A 46 -6.03 -7.62 -0.59
C VAL A 46 -7.16 -7.20 0.33
N VAL A 47 -7.04 -7.58 1.59
CA VAL A 47 -7.99 -7.18 2.64
C VAL A 47 -7.34 -6.07 3.44
N ILE A 48 -8.04 -4.97 3.63
CA ILE A 48 -7.54 -3.85 4.42
C ILE A 48 -8.45 -3.61 5.61
N GLU A 49 -7.86 -3.06 6.65
CA GLU A 49 -8.57 -2.60 7.84
C GLU A 49 -8.35 -1.10 7.97
N MET A 50 -9.44 -0.33 7.97
CA MET A 50 -9.35 1.11 8.13
C MET A 50 -8.92 1.45 9.55
N ARG A 51 -8.03 2.43 9.68
CA ARG A 51 -7.42 2.84 10.94
C ARG A 51 -7.49 4.35 11.12
N PRO A 52 -7.38 4.85 12.35
CA PRO A 52 -7.21 6.28 12.58
C PRO A 52 -5.97 6.81 11.88
N GLY A 53 -5.96 8.10 11.61
CA GLY A 53 -4.79 8.75 11.03
C GLY A 53 -3.60 8.74 11.97
N GLN A 54 -2.44 8.96 11.39
CA GLN A 54 -1.17 9.03 12.09
C GLN A 54 -0.59 10.43 11.94
N GLU A 55 0.29 10.80 12.85
CA GLU A 55 1.01 12.08 12.78
C GLU A 55 2.21 12.00 11.85
N GLN A 56 2.68 10.79 11.58
CA GLN A 56 3.83 10.55 10.70
C GLN A 56 3.72 9.18 10.05
N TYR A 57 4.10 9.12 8.78
CA TYR A 57 4.20 7.90 8.00
C TYR A 57 5.62 7.77 7.49
N VAL A 58 6.22 6.60 7.66
CA VAL A 58 7.62 6.36 7.28
C VAL A 58 7.64 5.45 6.06
N GLY A 59 8.25 5.94 4.97
CA GLY A 59 8.44 5.15 3.75
C GLY A 59 9.53 4.11 3.89
N SER A 60 9.48 3.12 3.03
CA SER A 60 10.47 2.05 2.96
C SER A 60 10.40 1.34 1.61
N VAL A 61 11.38 0.47 1.36
CA VAL A 61 11.37 -0.39 0.17
C VAL A 61 11.18 -1.82 0.65
N ARG A 62 10.08 -2.43 0.22
CA ARG A 62 9.77 -3.84 0.53
C ARG A 62 9.15 -4.49 -0.69
N ASN A 63 9.56 -5.70 -0.99
CA ASN A 63 9.01 -6.51 -2.09
C ASN A 63 9.02 -5.75 -3.42
N GLY A 64 10.07 -4.95 -3.65
CA GLY A 64 10.23 -4.17 -4.87
C GLY A 64 9.37 -2.91 -4.95
N VAL A 65 8.66 -2.55 -3.90
CA VAL A 65 7.82 -1.35 -3.84
C VAL A 65 8.45 -0.33 -2.90
N GLU A 66 8.70 0.87 -3.42
CA GLU A 66 9.14 1.99 -2.61
C GLU A 66 7.93 2.82 -2.19
N THR A 67 7.85 3.12 -0.90
CA THR A 67 6.84 4.02 -0.35
C THR A 67 7.49 5.30 0.12
N GLU A 68 6.67 6.35 0.26
CA GLU A 68 7.14 7.68 0.61
C GLU A 68 6.83 8.00 2.07
N ASP A 69 7.61 8.92 2.62
CA ASP A 69 7.31 9.52 3.91
C ASP A 69 6.16 10.51 3.75
N TYR A 70 5.36 10.64 4.80
CA TYR A 70 4.37 11.68 4.89
C TYR A 70 4.22 12.15 6.33
N GLY A 71 3.78 13.38 6.51
CA GLY A 71 3.50 13.93 7.83
C GLY A 71 2.12 13.49 8.32
N SER A 72 1.41 14.38 8.97
CA SER A 72 0.09 14.08 9.51
C SER A 72 -0.94 13.87 8.40
N TRP A 73 -1.73 12.80 8.51
CA TRP A 73 -2.84 12.49 7.61
C TRP A 73 -3.96 11.84 8.41
N GLY A 74 -5.21 12.24 8.12
CA GLY A 74 -6.35 11.96 8.98
C GLY A 74 -6.95 10.56 8.94
N GLY A 75 -6.52 9.71 8.02
CA GLY A 75 -6.98 8.32 7.94
C GLY A 75 -5.92 7.41 7.39
N SER A 76 -5.97 6.16 7.78
CA SER A 76 -5.01 5.15 7.33
C SER A 76 -5.67 3.80 7.16
N PHE A 77 -4.94 2.85 6.58
CA PHE A 77 -5.35 1.45 6.55
C PHE A 77 -4.15 0.55 6.81
N ALA A 78 -4.43 -0.61 7.37
CA ALA A 78 -3.46 -1.70 7.47
C ALA A 78 -3.84 -2.79 6.47
N VAL A 79 -2.85 -3.46 5.91
CA VAL A 79 -3.08 -4.66 5.09
C VAL A 79 -3.20 -5.86 6.01
N VAL A 80 -4.30 -6.56 5.91
CA VAL A 80 -4.56 -7.78 6.71
C VAL A 80 -4.00 -8.97 5.95
N ARG A 81 -3.22 -9.78 6.63
CA ARG A 81 -2.55 -10.92 6.02
C ARG A 81 -3.05 -12.23 6.59
#